data_d0f5795483de7e3f95d13de2aee131c8
#
_entry.id   d0f5795483de7e3f95d13de2aee131c8
#
_cell.length_a   1.000
_cell.length_b   1.000
_cell.length_c   1.000
_cell.angle_alpha   90.00
_cell.angle_beta   90.00
_cell.angle_gamma   90.00
#
_symmetry.space_group_name_H-M   'P 1'
#
loop_
_entity.id
_entity.type
_entity.pdbx_description
1 polymer ?
#
loop_
_entity_poly.entity_id
_entity_poly.type
_entity_poly.pdbx_seq_one_letter_code
_entity_poly.pdbx_strand_id
1 'polypeptide(L)'
;MSTSLYFPSLDNVSKHLRTKLLEKKYIVLFAYNGTGKTRLSMHFKDQAKIEGVPDTLYYNAFTEDLFNWNNDLENDVYRILELNSESRFFNGMIELEMENRIAPLLMRYADFNFFINYKKWEIIFYRDKTLNGDPIPIKISRGEEQIFIWCFFLAVAQLAIDGQEAYNWVKYIYIDDPISSLDDNNAISVASHLAQLLRSTDGDIKVVISSHHALFFNVIWNELNDKKKLQPYFLSVNKKEESYFLQYTKDTPFFHHVALLKQLHEAVEEDKLYTYHFNILRGILEKTATFHGFSNFSACIKQDPDDEDGVVYARLINVLSHGNYSLFEPREMLEENKKYLVVFQKVC
;
A
#
# COMPACT_ATOMS: atom_id res chain seq x y z
N MET A 1 -8.41 -10.37 23.72
CA MET A 1 -9.38 -9.73 22.84
C MET A 1 -8.74 -8.49 22.24
N SER A 2 -8.67 -8.32 20.92
CA SER A 2 -8.12 -7.13 20.31
C SER A 2 -9.19 -6.02 20.44
N THR A 3 -8.81 -4.90 21.03
CA THR A 3 -9.71 -3.77 21.24
C THR A 3 -9.94 -3.08 19.90
N SER A 4 -11.16 -3.12 19.38
CA SER A 4 -11.56 -2.37 18.20
C SER A 4 -12.08 -1.01 18.63
N LEU A 5 -11.57 0.07 18.03
CA LEU A 5 -11.99 1.45 18.28
C LEU A 5 -12.96 1.87 17.19
N TYR A 6 -14.11 2.43 17.58
CA TYR A 6 -15.13 2.96 16.69
C TYR A 6 -14.91 4.44 16.41
N PHE A 7 -15.12 4.86 15.15
CA PHE A 7 -15.03 6.26 14.72
C PHE A 7 -16.16 6.60 13.75
N PRO A 8 -16.88 7.71 13.97
CA PRO A 8 -17.99 8.12 13.11
C PRO A 8 -17.52 8.72 11.77
N SER A 9 -16.24 9.07 11.62
CA SER A 9 -15.69 9.62 10.38
C SER A 9 -14.19 9.41 10.24
N LEU A 10 -13.65 9.56 9.01
CA LEU A 10 -12.21 9.55 8.75
C LEU A 10 -11.47 10.73 9.40
N ASP A 11 -12.11 11.86 9.59
CA ASP A 11 -11.54 12.98 10.32
C ASP A 11 -11.24 12.60 11.78
N ASN A 12 -12.16 11.88 12.43
CA ASN A 12 -11.94 11.37 13.79
C ASN A 12 -10.82 10.31 13.83
N VAL A 13 -10.74 9.44 12.83
CA VAL A 13 -9.61 8.51 12.69
C VAL A 13 -8.30 9.28 12.56
N SER A 14 -8.24 10.28 11.69
CA SER A 14 -7.05 11.10 11.47
C SER A 14 -6.58 11.81 12.75
N LYS A 15 -7.48 12.41 13.51
CA LYS A 15 -7.20 13.02 14.82
C LYS A 15 -6.64 12.01 15.81
N HIS A 16 -7.23 10.80 15.85
CA HIS A 16 -6.71 9.71 16.68
C HIS A 16 -5.29 9.31 16.28
N LEU A 17 -4.99 9.18 14.98
CA LEU A 17 -3.64 8.85 14.52
C LEU A 17 -2.62 9.94 14.95
N ARG A 18 -2.95 11.23 14.80
CA ARG A 18 -2.08 12.34 15.25
C ARG A 18 -1.85 12.29 16.77
N THR A 19 -2.90 12.06 17.55
CA THR A 19 -2.77 11.91 19.01
C THR A 19 -1.88 10.71 19.35
N LYS A 20 -2.02 9.59 18.64
CA LYS A 20 -1.22 8.40 18.88
C LYS A 20 0.26 8.59 18.52
N LEU A 21 0.57 9.43 17.55
CA LEU A 21 1.94 9.81 17.18
C LEU A 21 2.64 10.67 18.24
N LEU A 22 1.94 11.22 19.23
CA LEU A 22 2.60 11.84 20.38
C LEU A 22 3.33 10.79 21.23
N GLU A 23 2.82 9.55 21.27
CA GLU A 23 3.36 8.44 22.06
C GLU A 23 4.20 7.47 21.19
N LYS A 24 3.95 7.43 19.89
CA LYS A 24 4.54 6.48 18.93
C LYS A 24 5.29 7.20 17.83
N LYS A 25 6.36 6.60 17.32
CA LYS A 25 7.10 7.15 16.18
C LYS A 25 6.48 6.71 14.85
N TYR A 26 5.96 5.48 14.79
CA TYR A 26 5.45 4.86 13.58
C TYR A 26 4.02 4.35 13.76
N ILE A 27 3.17 4.63 12.79
CA ILE A 27 1.86 3.97 12.63
C ILE A 27 1.87 3.26 11.29
N VAL A 28 1.59 1.96 11.29
CA VAL A 28 1.41 1.17 10.06
C VAL A 28 -0.02 0.71 9.97
N LEU A 29 -0.69 1.08 8.89
CA LEU A 29 -2.11 0.87 8.69
C LEU A 29 -2.35 -0.09 7.52
N PHE A 30 -2.94 -1.24 7.80
CA PHE A 30 -3.47 -2.10 6.75
C PHE A 30 -4.94 -1.78 6.51
N ALA A 31 -5.34 -1.63 5.24
CA ALA A 31 -6.73 -1.46 4.85
C ALA A 31 -6.98 -1.93 3.42
N TYR A 32 -8.11 -2.55 3.17
CA TYR A 32 -8.50 -2.97 1.82
C TYR A 32 -8.76 -1.78 0.89
N ASN A 33 -8.75 -2.05 -0.41
CA ASN A 33 -9.16 -1.07 -1.40
C ASN A 33 -10.62 -0.66 -1.18
N GLY A 34 -10.91 0.62 -1.38
CA GLY A 34 -12.25 1.17 -1.13
C GLY A 34 -12.59 1.46 0.35
N THR A 35 -11.67 1.21 1.30
CA THR A 35 -11.88 1.56 2.72
C THR A 35 -11.72 3.06 2.99
N GLY A 36 -11.04 3.80 2.10
CA GLY A 36 -10.84 5.24 2.25
C GLY A 36 -9.44 5.65 2.72
N LYS A 37 -8.39 4.83 2.46
CA LYS A 37 -6.98 5.14 2.79
C LYS A 37 -6.56 6.54 2.31
N THR A 38 -6.74 6.81 1.02
CA THR A 38 -6.37 8.10 0.41
C THR A 38 -7.20 9.27 0.99
N ARG A 39 -8.47 9.07 1.29
CA ARG A 39 -9.27 10.08 1.99
C ARG A 39 -8.75 10.34 3.40
N LEU A 40 -8.35 9.28 4.12
CA LEU A 40 -7.75 9.39 5.45
C LEU A 40 -6.45 10.18 5.41
N SER A 41 -5.58 9.90 4.43
CA SER A 41 -4.30 10.62 4.26
C SER A 41 -4.51 12.11 3.97
N MET A 42 -5.53 12.44 3.16
CA MET A 42 -5.91 13.84 2.92
C MET A 42 -6.41 14.52 4.20
N HIS A 43 -7.31 13.90 4.97
CA HIS A 43 -7.74 14.43 6.26
C HIS A 43 -6.55 14.64 7.21
N PHE A 44 -5.58 13.72 7.23
CA PHE A 44 -4.39 13.86 8.06
C PHE A 44 -3.53 15.06 7.66
N LYS A 45 -3.30 15.25 6.36
CA LYS A 45 -2.55 16.38 5.80
C LYS A 45 -3.27 17.72 6.05
N ASP A 46 -4.59 17.75 5.86
CA ASP A 46 -5.38 18.98 5.91
C ASP A 46 -5.58 19.50 7.35
N GLN A 47 -5.45 18.66 8.38
CA GLN A 47 -5.51 19.14 9.77
C GLN A 47 -4.46 20.23 10.07
N ALA A 48 -3.25 20.10 9.52
CA ALA A 48 -2.22 21.13 9.68
C ALA A 48 -2.54 22.43 8.92
N LYS A 49 -3.27 22.34 7.79
CA LYS A 49 -3.68 23.55 7.05
C LYS A 49 -4.69 24.39 7.81
N ILE A 50 -5.55 23.76 8.65
CA ILE A 50 -6.50 24.47 9.52
C ILE A 50 -5.73 25.29 10.56
N GLU A 51 -4.56 24.82 11.01
CA GLU A 51 -3.65 25.52 11.91
C GLU A 51 -2.72 26.52 11.19
N GLY A 52 -2.82 26.64 9.86
CA GLY A 52 -2.16 27.66 9.03
C GLY A 52 -0.75 27.29 8.53
N VAL A 53 -0.17 26.15 8.96
CA VAL A 53 1.19 25.75 8.55
C VAL A 53 1.20 24.27 8.15
N PRO A 54 1.46 23.92 6.87
CA PRO A 54 1.66 22.53 6.46
C PRO A 54 2.81 21.89 7.24
N ASP A 55 2.59 20.68 7.76
CA ASP A 55 3.54 19.95 8.59
C ASP A 55 3.81 18.52 8.10
N THR A 56 3.17 18.10 7.01
CA THR A 56 3.18 16.72 6.54
C THR A 56 3.79 16.61 5.15
N LEU A 57 4.91 15.89 5.05
CA LEU A 57 5.44 15.40 3.77
C LEU A 57 4.59 14.19 3.34
N TYR A 58 3.93 14.31 2.20
CA TYR A 58 2.96 13.33 1.74
C TYR A 58 3.40 12.61 0.48
N TYR A 59 3.30 11.29 0.49
CA TYR A 59 3.46 10.44 -0.68
C TYR A 59 2.17 9.68 -0.97
N ASN A 60 1.80 9.69 -2.25
CA ASN A 60 0.75 8.86 -2.81
C ASN A 60 1.27 8.30 -4.15
N ALA A 61 0.91 7.08 -4.50
CA ALA A 61 1.25 6.49 -5.80
C ALA A 61 0.70 7.27 -7.02
N PHE A 62 -0.32 8.11 -6.80
CA PHE A 62 -0.89 9.03 -7.79
C PHE A 62 -0.34 10.44 -7.57
N THR A 63 0.90 10.65 -7.95
CA THR A 63 1.63 11.93 -7.74
C THR A 63 1.39 12.96 -8.86
N GLU A 64 0.22 12.94 -9.48
CA GLU A 64 -0.16 13.84 -10.58
C GLU A 64 -0.04 15.33 -10.23
N ASP A 65 -0.11 15.66 -8.92
CA ASP A 65 0.10 17.03 -8.44
C ASP A 65 1.58 17.48 -8.52
N LEU A 66 2.52 16.55 -8.55
CA LEU A 66 3.97 16.81 -8.49
C LEU A 66 4.66 16.57 -9.82
N PHE A 67 4.20 15.58 -10.58
CA PHE A 67 4.81 15.11 -11.80
C PHE A 67 3.79 15.00 -12.92
N ASN A 68 4.13 15.47 -14.11
CA ASN A 68 3.28 15.37 -15.30
C ASN A 68 4.09 14.89 -16.50
N TRP A 69 3.56 13.91 -17.25
CA TRP A 69 4.20 13.46 -18.50
C TRP A 69 3.87 14.38 -19.67
N ASN A 70 4.92 14.88 -20.31
CA ASN A 70 4.84 15.47 -21.62
C ASN A 70 5.30 14.45 -22.69
N ASN A 71 4.36 13.90 -23.42
CA ASN A 71 4.60 12.85 -24.42
C ASN A 71 4.75 13.38 -25.84
N ASP A 72 4.74 14.71 -26.05
CA ASP A 72 4.80 15.34 -27.38
C ASP A 72 3.95 14.57 -28.42
N LEU A 73 2.63 14.59 -28.19
CA LEU A 73 1.67 13.82 -29.00
C LEU A 73 1.67 14.20 -30.49
N GLU A 74 2.18 15.39 -30.84
CA GLU A 74 2.23 15.88 -32.22
C GLU A 74 3.43 15.32 -33.01
N ASN A 75 4.64 15.27 -32.34
CA ASN A 75 5.88 14.90 -33.02
C ASN A 75 6.49 13.59 -32.53
N ASP A 76 6.04 13.08 -31.39
CA ASP A 76 6.56 11.87 -30.71
C ASP A 76 8.10 11.87 -30.47
N VAL A 77 8.67 13.08 -30.32
CA VAL A 77 10.12 13.31 -30.18
C VAL A 77 10.51 13.45 -28.71
N TYR A 78 9.66 14.12 -27.90
CA TYR A 78 9.95 14.39 -26.51
C TYR A 78 9.21 13.43 -25.57
N ARG A 79 9.95 12.96 -24.55
CA ARG A 79 9.42 12.11 -23.48
C ARG A 79 10.05 12.54 -22.20
N ILE A 80 9.43 13.51 -21.56
CA ILE A 80 9.94 14.15 -20.35
C ILE A 80 8.91 14.08 -19.22
N LEU A 81 9.39 14.02 -18.02
CA LEU A 81 8.58 14.13 -16.81
C LEU A 81 8.75 15.56 -16.27
N GLU A 82 7.70 16.35 -16.36
CA GLU A 82 7.67 17.72 -15.86
C GLU A 82 7.45 17.74 -14.34
N LEU A 83 8.14 18.64 -13.65
CA LEU A 83 8.05 18.85 -12.21
C LEU A 83 7.22 20.10 -11.92
N ASN A 84 6.32 20.03 -10.95
CA ASN A 84 5.61 21.21 -10.45
C ASN A 84 6.52 22.05 -9.55
N SER A 85 7.22 23.02 -10.15
CA SER A 85 8.19 23.89 -9.48
C SER A 85 7.63 24.72 -8.32
N GLU A 86 6.30 24.89 -8.24
CA GLU A 86 5.64 25.63 -7.16
C GLU A 86 5.45 24.80 -5.89
N SER A 87 5.64 23.47 -5.99
CA SER A 87 5.48 22.59 -4.86
C SER A 87 6.64 22.71 -3.87
N ARG A 88 6.33 22.85 -2.59
CA ARG A 88 7.32 22.78 -1.50
C ARG A 88 8.11 21.47 -1.46
N PHE A 89 7.59 20.42 -2.11
CA PHE A 89 8.25 19.13 -2.23
C PHE A 89 9.62 19.26 -2.92
N PHE A 90 9.77 20.25 -3.81
CA PHE A 90 10.99 20.48 -4.57
C PHE A 90 11.86 21.63 -4.04
N ASN A 91 11.57 22.13 -2.83
CA ASN A 91 12.35 23.22 -2.23
C ASN A 91 13.81 22.80 -2.02
N GLY A 92 14.73 23.68 -2.39
CA GLY A 92 16.17 23.45 -2.21
C GLY A 92 16.75 22.36 -3.12
N MET A 93 16.00 21.88 -4.11
CA MET A 93 16.36 20.76 -4.96
C MET A 93 17.67 20.96 -5.73
N ILE A 94 17.96 22.21 -6.14
CA ILE A 94 19.18 22.56 -6.89
C ILE A 94 20.41 22.45 -5.98
N GLU A 95 20.32 23.03 -4.78
CA GLU A 95 21.43 23.10 -3.82
C GLU A 95 21.71 21.74 -3.16
N LEU A 96 20.73 20.83 -3.18
CA LEU A 96 20.80 19.55 -2.47
C LEU A 96 21.27 18.39 -3.35
N GLU A 97 21.68 18.67 -4.59
CA GLU A 97 22.27 17.67 -5.53
C GLU A 97 21.42 16.39 -5.64
N MET A 98 20.15 16.55 -5.98
CA MET A 98 19.17 15.45 -5.95
C MET A 98 19.56 14.26 -6.81
N GLU A 99 20.22 14.44 -7.95
CA GLU A 99 20.70 13.34 -8.79
C GLU A 99 21.61 12.38 -8.00
N ASN A 100 22.53 12.91 -7.21
CA ASN A 100 23.47 12.13 -6.42
C ASN A 100 22.77 11.34 -5.30
N ARG A 101 21.59 11.76 -4.88
CA ARG A 101 20.79 11.10 -3.85
C ARG A 101 19.81 10.08 -4.43
N ILE A 102 19.22 10.38 -5.57
CA ILE A 102 18.24 9.51 -6.24
C ILE A 102 18.94 8.35 -6.97
N ALA A 103 20.04 8.61 -7.67
CA ALA A 103 20.70 7.61 -8.50
C ALA A 103 21.09 6.32 -7.74
N PRO A 104 21.70 6.35 -6.53
CA PRO A 104 22.01 5.14 -5.78
C PRO A 104 20.77 4.34 -5.34
N LEU A 105 19.66 5.02 -5.13
CA LEU A 105 18.38 4.37 -4.79
C LEU A 105 17.79 3.70 -6.03
N LEU A 106 17.79 4.42 -7.18
CA LEU A 106 17.23 3.95 -8.44
C LEU A 106 17.98 2.72 -8.98
N MET A 107 19.30 2.70 -8.90
CA MET A 107 20.16 1.58 -9.35
C MET A 107 19.80 0.23 -8.71
N ARG A 108 19.06 0.23 -7.60
CA ARG A 108 18.62 -1.01 -6.94
C ARG A 108 17.40 -1.65 -7.60
N TYR A 109 16.65 -0.87 -8.40
CA TYR A 109 15.36 -1.28 -8.95
C TYR A 109 15.29 -1.22 -10.47
N ALA A 110 16.14 -0.40 -11.11
CA ALA A 110 16.00 -0.07 -12.51
C ALA A 110 17.37 0.01 -13.20
N ASP A 111 17.36 -0.20 -14.52
CA ASP A 111 18.52 -0.22 -15.40
C ASP A 111 18.64 1.04 -16.29
N PHE A 112 17.91 2.09 -15.95
CA PHE A 112 17.95 3.37 -16.66
C PHE A 112 18.53 4.47 -15.79
N ASN A 113 19.01 5.53 -16.45
CA ASN A 113 19.51 6.74 -15.83
C ASN A 113 18.55 7.89 -16.07
N PHE A 114 18.78 8.99 -15.38
CA PHE A 114 18.00 10.20 -15.52
C PHE A 114 18.89 11.45 -15.45
N PHE A 115 18.37 12.54 -15.96
CA PHE A 115 18.96 13.86 -15.89
C PHE A 115 17.88 14.89 -15.51
N ILE A 116 18.16 15.76 -14.54
CA ILE A 116 17.24 16.80 -14.10
C ILE A 116 17.65 18.14 -14.73
N ASN A 117 16.76 18.68 -15.56
CA ASN A 117 16.93 20.03 -16.09
C ASN A 117 16.25 21.03 -15.15
N TYR A 118 17.00 21.58 -14.22
CA TYR A 118 16.48 22.53 -13.23
C TYR A 118 16.03 23.88 -13.81
N LYS A 119 16.46 24.23 -15.04
CA LYS A 119 15.99 25.46 -15.70
C LYS A 119 14.60 25.33 -16.24
N LYS A 120 14.24 24.14 -16.69
CA LYS A 120 12.94 23.83 -17.27
C LYS A 120 12.04 23.02 -16.34
N TRP A 121 12.57 22.54 -15.22
CA TRP A 121 11.89 21.64 -14.30
C TRP A 121 11.41 20.35 -14.98
N GLU A 122 12.33 19.73 -15.71
CA GLU A 122 12.10 18.53 -16.51
C GLU A 122 13.07 17.43 -16.13
N ILE A 123 12.59 16.16 -16.16
CA ILE A 123 13.40 14.98 -16.01
C ILE A 123 13.42 14.22 -17.32
N ILE A 124 14.61 13.90 -17.78
CA ILE A 124 14.85 13.12 -19.00
C ILE A 124 15.43 11.77 -18.58
N PHE A 125 14.81 10.69 -19.06
CA PHE A 125 15.28 9.32 -18.83
C PHE A 125 16.09 8.84 -20.02
N TYR A 126 17.18 8.07 -19.76
CA TYR A 126 18.05 7.53 -20.80
C TYR A 126 18.72 6.23 -20.34
N ARG A 127 19.09 5.36 -21.30
CA ARG A 127 19.99 4.23 -21.07
C ARG A 127 21.35 4.51 -21.68
N ASP A 128 21.35 5.08 -22.88
CA ASP A 128 22.54 5.35 -23.68
C ASP A 128 22.79 6.86 -23.83
N LYS A 129 24.04 7.19 -24.17
CA LYS A 129 24.44 8.56 -24.51
C LYS A 129 24.98 8.61 -25.93
N THR A 130 24.83 9.77 -26.58
CA THR A 130 25.46 10.05 -27.87
C THR A 130 27.00 10.04 -27.77
N LEU A 131 27.68 10.05 -28.88
CA LEU A 131 29.15 10.17 -28.92
C LEU A 131 29.64 11.47 -28.24
N ASN A 132 28.82 12.49 -28.18
CA ASN A 132 29.15 13.75 -27.52
C ASN A 132 28.80 13.75 -26.00
N GLY A 133 28.27 12.63 -25.50
CA GLY A 133 27.91 12.45 -24.09
C GLY A 133 26.49 12.93 -23.73
N ASP A 134 25.68 13.39 -24.70
CA ASP A 134 24.29 13.82 -24.46
C ASP A 134 23.40 12.60 -24.24
N PRO A 135 22.45 12.65 -23.30
CA PRO A 135 21.50 11.56 -23.06
C PRO A 135 20.59 11.35 -24.28
N ILE A 136 20.36 10.09 -24.65
CA ILE A 136 19.36 9.71 -25.67
C ILE A 136 18.04 9.47 -24.93
N PRO A 137 17.04 10.35 -25.08
CA PRO A 137 15.79 10.24 -24.33
C PRO A 137 15.04 8.94 -24.62
N ILE A 138 14.52 8.29 -23.56
CA ILE A 138 13.69 7.10 -23.67
C ILE A 138 12.37 7.32 -22.95
N LYS A 139 11.33 6.60 -23.37
CA LYS A 139 10.11 6.43 -22.60
C LYS A 139 10.26 5.23 -21.67
N ILE A 140 10.02 5.45 -20.38
CA ILE A 140 9.97 4.38 -19.39
C ILE A 140 8.53 3.86 -19.23
N SER A 141 8.39 2.64 -18.73
CA SER A 141 7.10 2.04 -18.40
C SER A 141 6.48 2.70 -17.15
N ARG A 142 5.17 2.53 -16.94
CA ARG A 142 4.51 3.02 -15.72
C ARG A 142 5.10 2.47 -14.42
N GLY A 143 5.52 1.22 -14.42
CA GLY A 143 6.18 0.61 -13.26
C GLY A 143 7.53 1.28 -12.98
N GLU A 144 8.34 1.52 -14.01
CA GLU A 144 9.62 2.22 -13.89
C GLU A 144 9.44 3.68 -13.44
N GLU A 145 8.41 4.36 -13.94
CA GLU A 145 8.04 5.71 -13.49
C GLU A 145 7.73 5.73 -11.99
N GLN A 146 6.89 4.84 -11.52
CA GLN A 146 6.53 4.77 -10.10
C GLN A 146 7.73 4.45 -9.21
N ILE A 147 8.63 3.57 -9.68
CA ILE A 147 9.90 3.30 -8.99
C ILE A 147 10.76 4.56 -8.92
N PHE A 148 10.87 5.31 -10.02
CA PHE A 148 11.62 6.58 -10.03
C PHE A 148 11.02 7.59 -9.04
N ILE A 149 9.71 7.81 -9.09
CA ILE A 149 9.01 8.73 -8.17
C ILE A 149 9.16 8.27 -6.72
N TRP A 150 9.13 6.96 -6.47
CA TRP A 150 9.41 6.40 -5.15
C TRP A 150 10.83 6.71 -4.67
N CYS A 151 11.84 6.47 -5.50
CA CYS A 151 13.24 6.80 -5.18
C CYS A 151 13.44 8.31 -4.94
N PHE A 152 12.76 9.13 -5.73
CA PHE A 152 12.75 10.57 -5.53
C PHE A 152 12.16 10.95 -4.17
N PHE A 153 11.00 10.37 -3.82
CA PHE A 153 10.39 10.58 -2.52
C PHE A 153 11.29 10.12 -1.37
N LEU A 154 11.94 8.97 -1.48
CA LEU A 154 12.87 8.49 -0.45
C LEU A 154 14.03 9.46 -0.25
N ALA A 155 14.58 10.03 -1.33
CA ALA A 155 15.64 11.02 -1.24
C ALA A 155 15.16 12.30 -0.51
N VAL A 156 13.96 12.78 -0.81
CA VAL A 156 13.34 13.93 -0.11
C VAL A 156 13.05 13.60 1.36
N ALA A 157 12.51 12.40 1.63
CA ALA A 157 12.25 11.93 2.99
C ALA A 157 13.55 11.86 3.81
N GLN A 158 14.65 11.40 3.20
CA GLN A 158 15.96 11.39 3.84
C GLN A 158 16.41 12.81 4.21
N LEU A 159 16.25 13.79 3.31
CA LEU A 159 16.59 15.18 3.59
C LEU A 159 15.79 15.76 4.77
N ALA A 160 14.50 15.47 4.83
CA ALA A 160 13.66 15.87 5.95
C ALA A 160 14.11 15.21 7.27
N ILE A 161 14.43 13.92 7.23
CA ILE A 161 14.91 13.15 8.39
C ILE A 161 16.28 13.67 8.85
N ASP A 162 17.17 14.03 7.94
CA ASP A 162 18.49 14.59 8.21
C ASP A 162 18.44 16.06 8.71
N GLY A 163 17.23 16.64 8.80
CA GLY A 163 17.02 18.00 9.30
C GLY A 163 17.52 19.08 8.36
N GLN A 164 17.49 18.86 7.04
CA GLN A 164 17.85 19.88 6.07
C GLN A 164 16.91 21.09 6.17
N GLU A 165 17.45 22.29 6.14
CA GLU A 165 16.71 23.53 6.39
C GLU A 165 15.47 23.69 5.51
N ALA A 166 15.55 23.34 4.24
CA ALA A 166 14.45 23.38 3.29
C ALA A 166 13.24 22.51 3.73
N TYR A 167 13.44 21.51 4.59
CA TYR A 167 12.44 20.57 5.07
C TYR A 167 12.17 20.65 6.57
N ASN A 168 12.64 21.67 7.27
CA ASN A 168 12.40 21.87 8.72
C ASN A 168 10.92 22.01 9.09
N TRP A 169 10.05 22.24 8.11
CA TRP A 169 8.60 22.30 8.28
C TRP A 169 7.98 20.90 8.45
N VAL A 170 8.69 19.82 8.10
CA VAL A 170 8.19 18.44 8.13
C VAL A 170 8.23 17.90 9.55
N LYS A 171 7.04 17.69 10.13
CA LYS A 171 6.86 16.98 11.41
C LYS A 171 6.38 15.54 11.19
N TYR A 172 5.65 15.34 10.12
CA TYR A 172 5.05 14.06 9.76
C TYR A 172 5.42 13.66 8.32
N ILE A 173 5.64 12.36 8.12
CA ILE A 173 5.68 11.76 6.79
C ILE A 173 4.47 10.82 6.70
N TYR A 174 3.62 11.03 5.70
CA TYR A 174 2.51 10.12 5.41
C TYR A 174 2.72 9.45 4.06
N ILE A 175 2.79 8.11 4.07
CA ILE A 175 3.00 7.29 2.88
C ILE A 175 1.72 6.50 2.62
N ASP A 176 1.02 6.84 1.54
CA ASP A 176 -0.23 6.20 1.14
C ASP A 176 0.00 5.25 -0.02
N ASP A 177 -0.07 3.96 0.27
CA ASP A 177 -0.08 2.84 -0.68
C ASP A 177 1.09 2.87 -1.70
N PRO A 178 2.35 2.83 -1.23
CA PRO A 178 3.53 3.10 -2.06
C PRO A 178 3.77 2.08 -3.17
N ILE A 179 3.08 0.95 -3.15
CA ILE A 179 3.34 -0.20 -4.04
C ILE A 179 2.10 -0.64 -4.83
N SER A 180 1.18 0.27 -5.12
CA SER A 180 -0.11 -0.07 -5.76
C SER A 180 0.00 -0.79 -7.12
N SER A 181 1.17 -0.79 -7.77
CA SER A 181 1.42 -1.41 -9.09
C SER A 181 2.72 -2.21 -9.19
N LEU A 182 3.36 -2.52 -8.05
CA LEU A 182 4.59 -3.32 -8.03
C LEU A 182 4.27 -4.80 -7.75
N ASP A 183 5.14 -5.69 -8.23
CA ASP A 183 5.09 -7.11 -7.90
C ASP A 183 5.57 -7.39 -6.46
N ASP A 184 5.42 -8.64 -6.00
CA ASP A 184 5.75 -9.04 -4.64
C ASP A 184 7.25 -8.86 -4.32
N ASN A 185 8.15 -9.07 -5.28
CA ASN A 185 9.60 -8.91 -5.07
C ASN A 185 9.96 -7.43 -4.86
N ASN A 186 9.41 -6.57 -5.68
CA ASN A 186 9.57 -5.13 -5.53
C ASN A 186 8.92 -4.63 -4.24
N ALA A 187 7.77 -5.19 -3.84
CA ALA A 187 7.11 -4.88 -2.58
C ALA A 187 8.00 -5.14 -1.37
N ILE A 188 8.70 -6.28 -1.34
CA ILE A 188 9.66 -6.61 -0.27
C ILE A 188 10.82 -5.61 -0.26
N SER A 189 11.41 -5.34 -1.42
CA SER A 189 12.56 -4.45 -1.55
C SER A 189 12.22 -3.02 -1.12
N VAL A 190 11.07 -2.50 -1.56
CA VAL A 190 10.56 -1.18 -1.20
C VAL A 190 10.29 -1.08 0.31
N ALA A 191 9.66 -2.10 0.90
CA ALA A 191 9.40 -2.13 2.33
C ALA A 191 10.69 -2.16 3.16
N SER A 192 11.65 -3.01 2.79
CA SER A 192 12.94 -3.13 3.50
C SER A 192 13.75 -1.84 3.42
N HIS A 193 13.80 -1.20 2.26
CA HIS A 193 14.47 0.11 2.08
C HIS A 193 13.83 1.21 2.92
N LEU A 194 12.50 1.31 2.88
CA LEU A 194 11.78 2.28 3.70
C LEU A 194 12.07 2.06 5.18
N ALA A 195 12.00 0.82 5.64
CA ALA A 195 12.29 0.50 7.03
C ALA A 195 13.73 0.82 7.42
N GLN A 196 14.71 0.56 6.54
CA GLN A 196 16.11 0.92 6.74
C GLN A 196 16.28 2.44 6.88
N LEU A 197 15.65 3.23 5.99
CA LEU A 197 15.63 4.69 6.05
C LEU A 197 15.09 5.18 7.40
N LEU A 198 13.94 4.65 7.81
CA LEU A 198 13.25 5.08 9.03
C LEU A 198 13.99 4.69 10.33
N ARG A 199 14.77 3.61 10.32
CA ARG A 199 15.59 3.16 11.46
C ARG A 199 16.90 3.91 11.60
N SER A 200 17.44 4.43 10.51
CA SER A 200 18.79 5.05 10.47
C SER A 200 18.89 6.34 11.29
N THR A 201 17.77 6.84 11.81
CA THR A 201 17.72 8.15 12.48
C THR A 201 16.91 8.11 13.77
N ASP A 202 17.43 8.79 14.79
CA ASP A 202 16.72 9.07 16.05
C ASP A 202 15.91 10.37 16.00
N GLY A 203 15.73 10.99 14.82
CA GLY A 203 14.98 12.25 14.64
C GLY A 203 13.53 12.17 15.10
N ASP A 204 12.93 13.34 15.36
CA ASP A 204 11.57 13.48 15.91
C ASP A 204 10.44 13.31 14.90
N ILE A 205 10.76 13.13 13.62
CA ILE A 205 9.76 12.94 12.55
C ILE A 205 8.94 11.69 12.81
N LYS A 206 7.61 11.85 12.78
CA LYS A 206 6.62 10.78 12.96
C LYS A 206 6.14 10.28 11.61
N VAL A 207 5.86 8.99 11.49
CA VAL A 207 5.53 8.40 10.19
C VAL A 207 4.24 7.59 10.25
N VAL A 208 3.36 7.81 9.27
CA VAL A 208 2.19 6.98 9.00
C VAL A 208 2.39 6.29 7.66
N ILE A 209 2.20 4.99 7.61
CA ILE A 209 2.27 4.19 6.39
C ILE A 209 0.94 3.46 6.25
N SER A 210 0.21 3.70 5.17
CA SER A 210 -1.01 2.94 4.82
C SER A 210 -0.76 2.05 3.60
N SER A 211 -1.25 0.82 3.63
CA SER A 211 -1.17 -0.10 2.49
C SER A 211 -2.31 -1.11 2.47
N HIS A 212 -2.67 -1.57 1.28
CA HIS A 212 -3.56 -2.72 1.08
C HIS A 212 -2.78 -4.01 0.81
N HIS A 213 -1.46 -3.94 0.68
CA HIS A 213 -0.61 -5.06 0.33
C HIS A 213 -0.09 -5.75 1.60
N ALA A 214 -0.57 -6.97 1.85
CA ALA A 214 -0.30 -7.68 3.09
C ALA A 214 1.20 -7.99 3.28
N LEU A 215 1.91 -8.35 2.20
CA LEU A 215 3.34 -8.66 2.26
C LEU A 215 4.16 -7.41 2.63
N PHE A 216 3.88 -6.27 2.00
CA PHE A 216 4.51 -5.00 2.34
C PHE A 216 4.27 -4.61 3.81
N PHE A 217 3.02 -4.71 4.27
CA PHE A 217 2.66 -4.45 5.67
C PHE A 217 3.46 -5.35 6.62
N ASN A 218 3.56 -6.64 6.31
CA ASN A 218 4.27 -7.60 7.14
C ASN A 218 5.78 -7.33 7.19
N VAL A 219 6.40 -6.98 6.07
CA VAL A 219 7.83 -6.63 6.02
C VAL A 219 8.09 -5.37 6.84
N ILE A 220 7.31 -4.31 6.63
CA ILE A 220 7.43 -3.06 7.43
C ILE A 220 7.22 -3.34 8.90
N TRP A 221 6.20 -4.15 9.26
CA TRP A 221 5.94 -4.50 10.66
C TRP A 221 7.11 -5.25 11.29
N ASN A 222 7.67 -6.25 10.60
CA ASN A 222 8.81 -7.02 11.09
C ASN A 222 10.07 -6.16 11.22
N GLU A 223 10.35 -5.33 10.22
CA GLU A 223 11.53 -4.48 10.19
C GLU A 223 11.50 -3.34 11.22
N LEU A 224 10.33 -2.74 11.45
CA LEU A 224 10.14 -1.68 12.44
C LEU A 224 9.70 -2.21 13.81
N ASN A 225 9.83 -3.53 14.09
CA ASN A 225 9.30 -4.20 15.27
C ASN A 225 9.91 -3.72 16.59
N ASP A 226 9.65 -2.48 16.95
CA ASP A 226 9.85 -1.91 18.27
C ASP A 226 8.49 -1.56 18.87
N LYS A 227 8.02 -2.40 19.81
CA LYS A 227 6.71 -2.23 20.47
C LYS A 227 6.53 -0.86 21.15
N LYS A 228 7.62 -0.18 21.49
CA LYS A 228 7.56 1.17 22.08
C LYS A 228 7.32 2.24 21.00
N LYS A 229 7.89 2.05 19.81
CA LYS A 229 7.87 3.04 18.72
C LYS A 229 6.77 2.78 17.70
N LEU A 230 6.34 1.52 17.47
CA LEU A 230 5.42 1.11 16.43
C LEU A 230 4.00 0.86 16.95
N GLN A 231 3.02 1.32 16.19
CA GLN A 231 1.59 1.03 16.38
C GLN A 231 0.96 0.51 15.08
N PRO A 232 0.72 -0.80 14.95
CA PRO A 232 0.05 -1.36 13.79
C PRO A 232 -1.47 -1.39 13.96
N TYR A 233 -2.19 -1.01 12.90
CA TYR A 233 -3.65 -1.02 12.87
C TYR A 233 -4.20 -1.70 11.60
N PHE A 234 -5.38 -2.26 11.74
CA PHE A 234 -6.27 -2.59 10.64
C PHE A 234 -7.43 -1.60 10.61
N LEU A 235 -7.65 -0.96 9.47
CA LEU A 235 -8.78 -0.07 9.24
C LEU A 235 -9.85 -0.80 8.43
N SER A 236 -11.07 -0.83 8.95
CA SER A 236 -12.25 -1.32 8.25
C SER A 236 -13.36 -0.27 8.26
N VAL A 237 -14.31 -0.41 7.33
CA VAL A 237 -15.43 0.50 7.15
C VAL A 237 -16.74 -0.27 7.18
N ASN A 238 -17.70 0.21 7.96
CA ASN A 238 -19.11 -0.17 7.83
C ASN A 238 -19.77 0.78 6.82
N LYS A 239 -19.97 0.32 5.59
CA LYS A 239 -20.54 1.13 4.50
C LYS A 239 -21.99 1.55 4.74
N LYS A 240 -22.76 0.78 5.54
CA LYS A 240 -24.17 1.10 5.83
C LYS A 240 -24.32 2.28 6.80
N GLU A 241 -23.41 2.37 7.77
CA GLU A 241 -23.41 3.38 8.82
C GLU A 241 -22.37 4.48 8.57
N GLU A 242 -21.65 4.41 7.47
CA GLU A 242 -20.51 5.29 7.13
C GLU A 242 -19.51 5.46 8.29
N SER A 243 -19.34 4.40 9.08
CA SER A 243 -18.49 4.38 10.27
C SER A 243 -17.22 3.57 10.06
N TYR A 244 -16.19 3.82 10.86
CA TYR A 244 -14.87 3.24 10.72
C TYR A 244 -14.43 2.54 12.00
N PHE A 245 -13.65 1.48 11.84
CA PHE A 245 -13.10 0.74 12.96
C PHE A 245 -11.58 0.61 12.79
N LEU A 246 -10.85 0.94 13.86
CA LEU A 246 -9.43 0.65 13.99
C LEU A 246 -9.22 -0.50 14.96
N GLN A 247 -8.66 -1.58 14.47
CA GLN A 247 -8.30 -2.73 15.25
C GLN A 247 -6.78 -2.81 15.42
N TYR A 248 -6.31 -2.92 16.67
CA TYR A 248 -4.90 -3.11 16.96
C TYR A 248 -4.47 -4.54 16.61
N THR A 249 -3.42 -4.69 15.79
CA THR A 249 -2.94 -5.99 15.26
C THR A 249 -1.69 -6.43 16.00
N LYS A 250 -1.84 -6.91 17.25
CA LYS A 250 -0.72 -7.16 18.18
C LYS A 250 0.35 -8.12 17.66
N ASP A 251 -0.03 -9.26 17.08
CA ASP A 251 0.88 -10.42 16.98
C ASP A 251 0.66 -11.27 15.70
N THR A 252 -0.11 -10.82 14.72
CA THR A 252 -0.42 -11.63 13.52
C THR A 252 0.14 -11.01 12.24
N PRO A 253 1.34 -11.42 11.79
CA PRO A 253 1.88 -10.99 10.51
C PRO A 253 1.03 -11.45 9.31
N PHE A 254 0.19 -12.49 9.46
CA PHE A 254 -0.75 -12.98 8.45
C PHE A 254 -2.18 -12.48 8.66
N PHE A 255 -2.33 -11.27 9.14
CA PHE A 255 -3.60 -10.67 9.52
C PHE A 255 -4.67 -10.72 8.41
N HIS A 256 -4.28 -10.58 7.16
CA HIS A 256 -5.19 -10.65 6.02
C HIS A 256 -5.99 -11.97 5.99
N HIS A 257 -5.33 -13.12 6.16
CA HIS A 257 -6.01 -14.44 6.18
C HIS A 257 -6.90 -14.58 7.40
N VAL A 258 -6.44 -14.13 8.56
CA VAL A 258 -7.23 -14.18 9.81
C VAL A 258 -8.46 -13.26 9.71
N ALA A 259 -8.33 -12.08 9.10
CA ALA A 259 -9.46 -11.17 8.88
C ALA A 259 -10.48 -11.77 7.92
N LEU A 260 -10.04 -12.40 6.83
CA LEU A 260 -10.91 -13.09 5.88
C LEU A 260 -11.59 -14.30 6.49
N LEU A 261 -10.87 -15.11 7.28
CA LEU A 261 -11.47 -16.24 8.01
C LEU A 261 -12.50 -15.74 9.02
N LYS A 262 -12.21 -14.66 9.74
CA LYS A 262 -13.17 -14.05 10.67
C LYS A 262 -14.41 -13.53 9.94
N GLN A 263 -14.23 -12.86 8.80
CA GLN A 263 -15.34 -12.39 7.97
C GLN A 263 -16.22 -13.54 7.48
N LEU A 264 -15.62 -14.66 7.03
CA LEU A 264 -16.37 -15.86 6.65
C LEU A 264 -17.13 -16.46 7.84
N HIS A 265 -16.48 -16.52 9.01
CA HIS A 265 -17.11 -17.03 10.23
C HIS A 265 -18.32 -16.19 10.66
N GLU A 266 -18.16 -14.87 10.71
CA GLU A 266 -19.24 -13.93 11.04
C GLU A 266 -20.38 -14.02 10.02
N ALA A 267 -20.08 -14.15 8.72
CA ALA A 267 -21.08 -14.33 7.67
C ALA A 267 -21.91 -15.61 7.81
N VAL A 268 -21.27 -16.71 8.24
CA VAL A 268 -21.95 -17.98 8.53
C VAL A 268 -22.80 -17.87 9.80
N GLU A 269 -22.28 -17.29 10.87
CA GLU A 269 -23.00 -17.10 12.14
C GLU A 269 -24.25 -16.23 11.98
N GLU A 270 -24.16 -15.20 11.13
CA GLU A 270 -25.27 -14.25 10.88
C GLU A 270 -26.21 -14.71 9.74
N ASP A 271 -25.96 -15.87 9.12
CA ASP A 271 -26.64 -16.38 7.90
C ASP A 271 -26.66 -15.36 6.74
N LYS A 272 -25.65 -14.48 6.68
CA LYS A 272 -25.47 -13.47 5.63
C LYS A 272 -24.46 -13.91 4.59
N LEU A 273 -24.76 -15.02 3.90
CA LEU A 273 -23.87 -15.62 2.92
C LEU A 273 -24.16 -15.08 1.52
N TYR A 274 -23.13 -14.48 0.93
CA TYR A 274 -23.15 -13.94 -0.44
C TYR A 274 -22.18 -14.69 -1.33
N THR A 275 -22.41 -14.65 -2.63
CA THR A 275 -21.61 -15.37 -3.63
C THR A 275 -20.12 -15.00 -3.57
N TYR A 276 -19.74 -13.78 -3.21
CA TYR A 276 -18.34 -13.36 -3.10
C TYR A 276 -17.59 -14.07 -1.95
N HIS A 277 -18.26 -14.67 -0.98
CA HIS A 277 -17.61 -15.42 0.09
C HIS A 277 -16.89 -16.66 -0.43
N PHE A 278 -17.34 -17.25 -1.55
CA PHE A 278 -16.59 -18.33 -2.22
C PHE A 278 -15.25 -17.83 -2.79
N ASN A 279 -15.17 -16.59 -3.30
CA ASN A 279 -13.91 -16.00 -3.74
C ASN A 279 -12.95 -15.77 -2.59
N ILE A 280 -13.47 -15.34 -1.43
CA ILE A 280 -12.67 -15.22 -0.20
C ILE A 280 -12.12 -16.57 0.21
N LEU A 281 -12.98 -17.60 0.31
CA LEU A 281 -12.59 -18.96 0.67
C LEU A 281 -11.52 -19.49 -0.30
N ARG A 282 -11.76 -19.40 -1.60
CA ARG A 282 -10.81 -19.81 -2.63
C ARG A 282 -9.46 -19.11 -2.48
N GLY A 283 -9.46 -17.78 -2.31
CA GLY A 283 -8.23 -17.00 -2.12
C GLY A 283 -7.43 -17.44 -0.87
N ILE A 284 -8.11 -17.82 0.22
CA ILE A 284 -7.45 -18.38 1.40
C ILE A 284 -6.81 -19.73 1.07
N LEU A 285 -7.55 -20.63 0.44
CA LEU A 285 -7.07 -21.97 0.10
C LEU A 285 -5.90 -21.92 -0.91
N GLU A 286 -5.97 -21.10 -1.94
CA GLU A 286 -4.88 -20.91 -2.92
C GLU A 286 -3.60 -20.43 -2.27
N LYS A 287 -3.68 -19.44 -1.38
CA LYS A 287 -2.51 -18.93 -0.67
C LYS A 287 -1.97 -19.93 0.35
N THR A 288 -2.84 -20.69 1.02
CA THR A 288 -2.44 -21.78 1.91
C THR A 288 -1.71 -22.88 1.14
N ALA A 289 -2.23 -23.28 -0.02
CA ALA A 289 -1.59 -24.26 -0.89
C ALA A 289 -0.21 -23.78 -1.34
N THR A 290 -0.10 -22.54 -1.79
CA THR A 290 1.17 -21.95 -2.21
C THR A 290 2.18 -21.91 -1.06
N PHE A 291 1.75 -21.54 0.15
CA PHE A 291 2.60 -21.51 1.34
C PHE A 291 3.15 -22.89 1.70
N HIS A 292 2.36 -23.94 1.55
CA HIS A 292 2.77 -25.32 1.81
C HIS A 292 3.45 -26.01 0.61
N GLY A 293 3.60 -25.31 -0.52
CA GLY A 293 4.21 -25.87 -1.73
C GLY A 293 3.34 -26.88 -2.46
N PHE A 294 2.01 -26.87 -2.24
CA PHE A 294 1.08 -27.70 -2.98
C PHE A 294 0.82 -27.13 -4.38
N SER A 295 0.68 -28.01 -5.35
CA SER A 295 0.39 -27.63 -6.74
C SER A 295 -1.02 -27.11 -6.97
N ASN A 296 -1.95 -27.43 -6.05
CA ASN A 296 -3.37 -27.07 -6.16
C ASN A 296 -3.99 -26.88 -4.77
N PHE A 297 -4.93 -25.97 -4.64
CA PHE A 297 -5.65 -25.70 -3.39
C PHE A 297 -6.54 -26.87 -2.92
N SER A 298 -6.91 -27.81 -3.81
CA SER A 298 -7.65 -29.02 -3.42
C SER A 298 -6.93 -29.84 -2.35
N ALA A 299 -5.60 -29.78 -2.30
CA ALA A 299 -4.80 -30.43 -1.26
C ALA A 299 -5.02 -29.85 0.15
N CYS A 300 -5.60 -28.65 0.24
CA CYS A 300 -5.95 -28.01 1.52
C CYS A 300 -7.37 -28.35 1.99
N ILE A 301 -8.14 -29.10 1.19
CA ILE A 301 -9.51 -29.50 1.52
C ILE A 301 -9.44 -30.85 2.20
N LYS A 302 -10.00 -30.94 3.43
CA LYS A 302 -10.06 -32.19 4.16
C LYS A 302 -11.02 -33.16 3.43
N GLN A 303 -10.59 -34.39 3.29
CA GLN A 303 -11.41 -35.46 2.73
C GLN A 303 -12.62 -35.72 3.64
N ASP A 304 -13.79 -35.85 3.03
CA ASP A 304 -15.05 -36.22 3.67
C ASP A 304 -15.48 -37.60 3.17
N PRO A 305 -16.21 -38.40 3.97
CA PRO A 305 -16.76 -39.66 3.48
C PRO A 305 -17.60 -39.56 2.20
N ASP A 306 -18.21 -38.40 1.96
CA ASP A 306 -18.99 -38.13 0.75
C ASP A 306 -18.14 -37.54 -0.41
N ASP A 307 -16.85 -37.23 -0.20
CA ASP A 307 -15.89 -36.73 -1.20
C ASP A 307 -14.47 -37.19 -0.85
N GLU A 308 -14.24 -38.52 -0.98
CA GLU A 308 -12.97 -39.17 -0.62
C GLU A 308 -11.75 -38.55 -1.32
N ASP A 309 -11.93 -38.03 -2.54
CA ASP A 309 -10.86 -37.43 -3.35
C ASP A 309 -10.76 -35.90 -3.19
N GLY A 310 -11.67 -35.22 -2.46
CA GLY A 310 -11.75 -33.76 -2.35
C GLY A 310 -12.07 -33.03 -3.67
N VAL A 311 -12.43 -33.79 -4.72
CA VAL A 311 -12.60 -33.26 -6.08
C VAL A 311 -13.94 -32.55 -6.24
N VAL A 312 -15.00 -33.03 -5.59
CA VAL A 312 -16.33 -32.42 -5.69
C VAL A 312 -16.32 -31.02 -5.06
N TYR A 313 -15.77 -30.92 -3.87
CA TYR A 313 -15.63 -29.64 -3.16
C TYR A 313 -14.72 -28.64 -3.90
N ALA A 314 -13.60 -29.12 -4.46
CA ALA A 314 -12.72 -28.27 -5.26
C ALA A 314 -13.42 -27.75 -6.53
N ARG A 315 -14.23 -28.57 -7.20
CA ARG A 315 -15.03 -28.16 -8.35
C ARG A 315 -16.12 -27.16 -7.98
N LEU A 316 -16.81 -27.36 -6.86
CA LEU A 316 -17.83 -26.44 -6.36
C LEU A 316 -17.23 -25.06 -6.07
N ILE A 317 -16.09 -24.99 -5.37
CA ILE A 317 -15.38 -23.73 -5.12
C ILE A 317 -14.99 -23.06 -6.45
N ASN A 318 -14.47 -23.81 -7.42
CA ASN A 318 -14.13 -23.28 -8.73
C ASN A 318 -15.36 -22.71 -9.45
N VAL A 319 -16.43 -23.48 -9.57
CA VAL A 319 -17.65 -23.06 -10.28
C VAL A 319 -18.30 -21.85 -9.59
N LEU A 320 -18.42 -21.90 -8.27
CA LEU A 320 -19.08 -20.85 -7.49
C LEU A 320 -18.21 -19.60 -7.29
N SER A 321 -16.89 -19.68 -7.53
CA SER A 321 -15.99 -18.52 -7.51
C SER A 321 -15.81 -17.83 -8.88
N HIS A 322 -16.26 -18.43 -9.98
CA HIS A 322 -16.12 -17.89 -11.35
C HIS A 322 -17.35 -17.15 -11.89
N GLY A 323 -18.37 -16.89 -11.10
CA GLY A 323 -19.55 -16.14 -11.52
C GLY A 323 -19.32 -14.63 -11.63
N ASN A 324 -20.26 -13.90 -12.27
CA ASN A 324 -20.25 -12.43 -12.33
C ASN A 324 -20.52 -11.86 -10.93
N TYR A 325 -19.45 -11.60 -10.17
CA TYR A 325 -19.54 -11.07 -8.81
C TYR A 325 -19.39 -9.56 -8.82
N SER A 326 -20.48 -8.87 -8.56
CA SER A 326 -20.43 -7.48 -8.19
C SER A 326 -20.23 -7.37 -6.67
N LEU A 327 -19.06 -6.91 -6.24
CA LEU A 327 -18.83 -6.47 -4.84
C LEU A 327 -19.77 -5.30 -4.49
N PHE A 328 -20.30 -4.61 -5.50
CA PHE A 328 -21.20 -3.46 -5.35
C PHE A 328 -22.67 -3.86 -5.23
N GLU A 329 -23.04 -5.03 -5.75
CA GLU A 329 -24.38 -5.63 -5.63
C GLU A 329 -24.23 -7.11 -5.20
N PRO A 330 -23.96 -7.36 -3.91
CA PRO A 330 -23.81 -8.73 -3.43
C PRO A 330 -25.13 -9.49 -3.59
N ARG A 331 -25.09 -10.58 -4.35
CA ARG A 331 -26.23 -11.50 -4.47
C ARG A 331 -26.21 -12.47 -3.31
N GLU A 332 -27.34 -12.62 -2.65
CA GLU A 332 -27.52 -13.62 -1.60
C GLU A 332 -27.32 -15.03 -2.19
N MET A 333 -26.69 -15.88 -1.42
CA MET A 333 -26.36 -17.24 -1.82
C MET A 333 -27.62 -18.10 -1.76
N LEU A 334 -27.79 -19.01 -2.74
CA LEU A 334 -28.84 -20.02 -2.71
C LEU A 334 -28.63 -20.97 -1.51
N GLU A 335 -29.72 -21.41 -0.88
CA GLU A 335 -29.70 -22.26 0.31
C GLU A 335 -28.87 -23.55 0.14
N GLU A 336 -28.89 -24.12 -1.04
CA GLU A 336 -28.08 -25.28 -1.39
C GLU A 336 -26.59 -24.99 -1.33
N ASN A 337 -26.18 -23.78 -1.76
CA ASN A 337 -24.80 -23.37 -1.78
C ASN A 337 -24.28 -22.92 -0.39
N LYS A 338 -25.17 -22.37 0.46
CA LYS A 338 -24.85 -22.02 1.84
C LYS A 338 -24.35 -23.22 2.64
N LYS A 339 -24.98 -24.39 2.44
CA LYS A 339 -24.59 -25.65 3.12
C LYS A 339 -23.13 -26.02 2.85
N TYR A 340 -22.67 -25.86 1.61
CA TYR A 340 -21.27 -26.17 1.28
C TYR A 340 -20.28 -25.25 1.96
N LEU A 341 -20.57 -23.95 2.05
CA LEU A 341 -19.69 -22.99 2.69
C LEU A 341 -19.58 -23.23 4.21
N VAL A 342 -20.68 -23.62 4.86
CA VAL A 342 -20.71 -24.02 6.27
C VAL A 342 -19.86 -25.27 6.54
N VAL A 343 -19.93 -26.26 5.63
CA VAL A 343 -19.11 -27.47 5.74
C VAL A 343 -17.63 -27.12 5.62
N PHE A 344 -17.24 -26.27 4.66
CA PHE A 344 -15.84 -25.82 4.49
C PHE A 344 -15.30 -25.12 5.72
N GLN A 345 -16.08 -24.32 6.41
CA GLN A 345 -15.64 -23.63 7.62
C GLN A 345 -15.34 -24.59 8.79
N LYS A 346 -15.98 -25.76 8.82
CA LYS A 346 -15.69 -26.78 9.84
C LYS A 346 -14.46 -27.63 9.51
N VAL A 347 -13.97 -27.54 8.29
CA VAL A 347 -12.90 -28.38 7.73
C VAL A 347 -11.57 -27.61 7.65
N CYS A 348 -11.61 -26.27 7.65
CA CYS A 348 -10.45 -25.38 7.79
C CYS A 348 -10.24 -24.95 9.25
#